data_358cd46f51175b3aeecb91d5d4f1f722
#
_entry.id   358cd46f51175b3aeecb91d5d4f1f722
#
_cell.length_a   1.000
_cell.length_b   1.000
_cell.length_c   1.000
_cell.angle_alpha   90.00
_cell.angle_beta   90.00
_cell.angle_gamma   90.00
#
_symmetry.space_group_name_H-M   'P 1'
#
loop_
_entity.id
_entity.type
_entity.pdbx_description
1 polymer ?
#
loop_
_entity_poly.entity_id
_entity_poly.type
_entity_poly.pdbx_seq_one_letter_code
_entity_poly.pdbx_strand_id
1 'polypeptide(L)'
;MAMPAHPTEWTVEMVRALPDDGNRYEVIDGELFVTPAPSWTHQAAVLELAMILAPYVREHAIGHVIVAPADVVFGPRNMVEPDLFVVPLVNGEAPRRWEEVGRLLLAVEVLSPSTIRTDRGDKRELYQRKGVPEYWIVDVDARAIERYRPDAATPETLTEGMEWKPDRFVDPLVIDLRDYFARVVGPGG
;
A
#
# COMPACT_ATOMS: atom_id res chain seq x y z
N MET A 1 -26.47 -27.49 16.95
CA MET A 1 -25.49 -27.35 15.87
C MET A 1 -24.27 -26.66 16.47
N ALA A 2 -23.11 -27.30 16.46
CA ALA A 2 -21.88 -26.65 16.89
C ALA A 2 -21.52 -25.59 15.83
N MET A 3 -21.25 -24.36 16.25
CA MET A 3 -20.67 -23.36 15.37
C MET A 3 -19.34 -23.93 14.83
N PRO A 4 -19.06 -23.79 13.52
CA PRO A 4 -17.76 -24.16 13.01
C PRO A 4 -16.69 -23.39 13.81
N ALA A 5 -15.70 -24.11 14.32
CA ALA A 5 -14.58 -23.47 15.00
C ALA A 5 -13.92 -22.50 14.00
N HIS A 6 -13.77 -21.24 14.39
CA HIS A 6 -12.98 -20.33 13.60
C HIS A 6 -11.58 -20.94 13.45
N PRO A 7 -11.00 -20.94 12.24
CA PRO A 7 -9.66 -21.47 12.06
C PRO A 7 -8.71 -20.69 12.97
N THR A 8 -7.82 -21.39 13.62
CA THR A 8 -6.79 -20.78 14.47
C THR A 8 -5.72 -20.08 13.64
N GLU A 9 -5.69 -20.36 12.35
CA GLU A 9 -4.71 -19.82 11.41
C GLU A 9 -5.33 -19.78 10.01
N TRP A 10 -5.25 -18.61 9.37
CA TRP A 10 -5.78 -18.37 8.03
C TRP A 10 -4.72 -18.52 6.95
N THR A 11 -5.14 -19.00 5.78
CA THR A 11 -4.30 -19.06 4.57
C THR A 11 -4.91 -18.24 3.46
N VAL A 12 -4.08 -17.87 2.46
CA VAL A 12 -4.52 -17.17 1.25
C VAL A 12 -5.66 -17.94 0.54
N GLU A 13 -5.55 -19.27 0.48
CA GLU A 13 -6.58 -20.11 -0.13
C GLU A 13 -7.93 -20.02 0.61
N MET A 14 -7.89 -20.02 1.95
CA MET A 14 -9.09 -19.86 2.77
C MET A 14 -9.71 -18.46 2.59
N VAL A 15 -8.89 -17.41 2.52
CA VAL A 15 -9.38 -16.04 2.28
C VAL A 15 -10.02 -15.93 0.89
N ARG A 16 -9.41 -16.50 -0.14
CA ARG A 16 -9.98 -16.52 -1.51
C ARG A 16 -11.28 -17.32 -1.63
N ALA A 17 -11.59 -18.18 -0.68
CA ALA A 17 -12.85 -18.92 -0.61
C ALA A 17 -13.96 -18.17 0.15
N LEU A 18 -13.67 -17.01 0.74
CA LEU A 18 -14.66 -16.15 1.38
C LEU A 18 -15.63 -15.56 0.36
N PRO A 19 -16.85 -15.22 0.77
CA PRO A 19 -17.82 -14.60 -0.13
C PRO A 19 -17.37 -13.20 -0.53
N ASP A 20 -17.70 -12.80 -1.77
CA ASP A 20 -17.59 -11.41 -2.21
C ASP A 20 -18.81 -10.63 -1.66
N ASP A 21 -18.62 -10.01 -0.52
CA ASP A 21 -19.63 -9.25 0.23
C ASP A 21 -19.33 -7.75 0.29
N GLY A 22 -18.33 -7.31 -0.51
CA GLY A 22 -17.88 -5.93 -0.58
C GLY A 22 -16.88 -5.52 0.52
N ASN A 23 -16.47 -6.46 1.38
CA ASN A 23 -15.37 -6.25 2.30
C ASN A 23 -14.04 -6.64 1.64
N ARG A 24 -12.98 -6.01 2.09
CA ARG A 24 -11.60 -6.39 1.78
C ARG A 24 -11.13 -7.39 2.83
N TYR A 25 -10.56 -8.48 2.38
CA TYR A 25 -10.05 -9.55 3.23
C TYR A 25 -8.54 -9.70 3.02
N GLU A 26 -7.78 -9.53 4.07
CA GLU A 26 -6.32 -9.68 4.07
C GLU A 26 -5.91 -10.74 5.09
N VAL A 27 -4.77 -11.38 4.88
CA VAL A 27 -4.17 -12.30 5.85
C VAL A 27 -2.71 -11.94 6.06
N ILE A 28 -2.33 -11.73 7.31
CA ILE A 28 -0.96 -11.40 7.71
C ILE A 28 -0.55 -12.38 8.80
N ASP A 29 0.51 -13.16 8.55
CA ASP A 29 1.03 -14.21 9.45
C ASP A 29 -0.04 -15.19 9.93
N GLY A 30 -1.09 -15.39 9.11
CA GLY A 30 -2.20 -16.29 9.44
C GLY A 30 -3.34 -15.63 10.23
N GLU A 31 -3.29 -14.36 10.51
CA GLU A 31 -4.39 -13.59 11.10
C GLU A 31 -5.22 -12.93 9.99
N LEU A 32 -6.55 -13.04 10.11
CA LEU A 32 -7.51 -12.46 9.16
C LEU A 32 -7.83 -11.03 9.55
N PHE A 33 -7.69 -10.12 8.59
CA PHE A 33 -8.12 -8.72 8.69
C PHE A 33 -9.27 -8.47 7.71
N VAL A 34 -10.28 -7.76 8.18
CA VAL A 34 -11.46 -7.41 7.39
C VAL A 34 -11.63 -5.89 7.41
N THR A 35 -11.60 -5.29 6.23
CA THR A 35 -11.70 -3.84 6.07
C THR A 35 -12.95 -3.49 5.27
N PRO A 36 -13.79 -2.55 5.74
CA PRO A 36 -14.94 -2.09 5.00
C PRO A 36 -14.53 -1.24 3.78
N ALA A 37 -15.49 -0.98 2.89
CA ALA A 37 -15.29 -0.12 1.74
C ALA A 37 -14.72 1.27 2.14
N PRO A 38 -13.80 1.83 1.34
CA PRO A 38 -13.11 3.08 1.65
C PRO A 38 -14.04 4.30 1.54
N SER A 39 -13.70 5.38 2.26
CA SER A 39 -14.39 6.67 2.17
C SER A 39 -14.05 7.41 0.86
N TRP A 40 -14.82 8.46 0.55
CA TRP A 40 -14.52 9.36 -0.57
C TRP A 40 -13.13 9.98 -0.46
N THR A 41 -12.80 10.53 0.70
CA THR A 41 -11.50 11.20 0.94
C THR A 41 -10.33 10.25 0.80
N HIS A 42 -10.50 9.01 1.28
CA HIS A 42 -9.51 7.94 1.10
C HIS A 42 -9.25 7.69 -0.40
N GLN A 43 -10.29 7.51 -1.20
CA GLN A 43 -10.16 7.28 -2.64
C GLN A 43 -9.58 8.49 -3.39
N ALA A 44 -9.93 9.70 -2.97
CA ALA A 44 -9.32 10.92 -3.52
C ALA A 44 -7.81 10.96 -3.26
N ALA A 45 -7.38 10.60 -2.04
CA ALA A 45 -5.96 10.54 -1.69
C ALA A 45 -5.20 9.52 -2.55
N VAL A 46 -5.76 8.32 -2.74
CA VAL A 46 -5.18 7.28 -3.59
C VAL A 46 -5.05 7.77 -5.04
N LEU A 47 -6.12 8.37 -5.59
CA LEU A 47 -6.14 8.85 -6.98
C LEU A 47 -5.12 9.97 -7.21
N GLU A 48 -5.09 10.99 -6.34
CA GLU A 48 -4.14 12.11 -6.46
C GLU A 48 -2.69 11.62 -6.40
N LEU A 49 -2.38 10.68 -5.50
CA LEU A 49 -1.05 10.11 -5.41
C LEU A 49 -0.70 9.26 -6.65
N ALA A 50 -1.65 8.50 -7.17
CA ALA A 50 -1.47 7.74 -8.41
C ALA A 50 -1.18 8.65 -9.61
N MET A 51 -1.86 9.80 -9.71
CA MET A 51 -1.61 10.79 -10.78
C MET A 51 -0.22 11.44 -10.68
N ILE A 52 0.36 11.53 -9.49
CA ILE A 52 1.73 12.02 -9.30
C ILE A 52 2.75 10.93 -9.66
N LEU A 53 2.55 9.71 -9.17
CA LEU A 53 3.52 8.61 -9.32
C LEU A 53 3.53 8.01 -10.73
N ALA A 54 2.37 7.79 -11.35
CA ALA A 54 2.27 7.02 -12.59
C ALA A 54 3.00 7.66 -13.78
N PRO A 55 2.95 8.98 -14.03
CA PRO A 55 3.74 9.61 -15.08
C PRO A 55 5.24 9.40 -14.89
N TYR A 56 5.75 9.65 -13.69
CA TYR A 56 7.16 9.50 -13.36
C TYR A 56 7.65 8.05 -13.53
N VAL A 57 6.92 7.08 -12.98
CA VAL A 57 7.25 5.66 -13.08
C VAL A 57 7.30 5.19 -14.53
N ARG A 58 6.38 5.70 -15.37
CA ARG A 58 6.32 5.36 -16.80
C ARG A 58 7.43 6.03 -17.59
N GLU A 59 7.67 7.33 -17.39
CA GLU A 59 8.69 8.10 -18.09
C GLU A 59 10.09 7.51 -17.90
N HIS A 60 10.38 7.07 -16.67
CA HIS A 60 11.68 6.49 -16.33
C HIS A 60 11.76 4.97 -16.51
N ALA A 61 10.72 4.34 -17.08
CA ALA A 61 10.64 2.89 -17.28
C ALA A 61 10.98 2.07 -16.00
N ILE A 62 10.51 2.54 -14.83
CA ILE A 62 10.80 1.94 -13.53
C ILE A 62 9.90 0.73 -13.28
N GLY A 63 8.61 0.86 -13.60
CA GLY A 63 7.61 -0.15 -13.25
C GLY A 63 6.19 0.24 -13.62
N HIS A 64 5.25 -0.26 -12.82
CA HIS A 64 3.83 0.08 -12.91
C HIS A 64 3.29 0.49 -11.56
N VAL A 65 2.50 1.57 -11.56
CA VAL A 65 1.67 1.97 -10.42
C VAL A 65 0.35 1.21 -10.50
N ILE A 66 0.01 0.52 -9.44
CA ILE A 66 -1.22 -0.24 -9.30
C ILE A 66 -1.98 0.34 -8.11
N VAL A 67 -3.31 0.38 -8.21
CA VAL A 67 -4.22 0.77 -7.12
C VAL A 67 -5.17 -0.37 -6.78
N ALA A 68 -5.63 -0.42 -5.54
CA ALA A 68 -6.63 -1.39 -5.09
C ALA A 68 -7.92 -1.33 -5.95
N PRO A 69 -8.64 -2.46 -6.14
CA PRO A 69 -8.38 -3.78 -5.53
C PRO A 69 -7.33 -4.59 -6.28
N ALA A 70 -6.30 -5.03 -5.58
CA ALA A 70 -5.23 -5.85 -6.17
C ALA A 70 -4.43 -6.58 -5.08
N ASP A 71 -4.49 -7.90 -5.06
CA ASP A 71 -3.83 -8.73 -4.06
C ASP A 71 -2.32 -8.85 -4.30
N VAL A 72 -1.54 -8.62 -3.26
CA VAL A 72 -0.11 -8.94 -3.21
C VAL A 72 0.11 -10.12 -2.28
N VAL A 73 0.59 -11.23 -2.83
CA VAL A 73 0.82 -12.47 -2.07
C VAL A 73 2.30 -12.63 -1.76
N PHE A 74 2.64 -12.59 -0.47
CA PHE A 74 4.00 -12.79 0.03
C PHE A 74 4.27 -14.20 0.59
N GLY A 75 3.34 -15.12 0.41
CA GLY A 75 3.42 -16.49 0.88
C GLY A 75 2.06 -17.04 1.29
N PRO A 76 1.97 -18.32 1.70
CA PRO A 76 0.68 -18.97 1.90
C PRO A 76 -0.18 -18.39 3.04
N ARG A 77 0.42 -17.60 3.92
CA ARG A 77 -0.24 -16.95 5.06
C ARG A 77 -0.11 -15.43 5.06
N ASN A 78 0.30 -14.84 3.91
CA ASN A 78 0.49 -13.40 3.77
C ASN A 78 -0.05 -12.93 2.43
N MET A 79 -1.21 -12.31 2.44
CA MET A 79 -1.85 -11.64 1.31
C MET A 79 -2.40 -10.31 1.80
N VAL A 80 -1.98 -9.25 1.17
CA VAL A 80 -2.40 -7.88 1.48
C VAL A 80 -2.88 -7.18 0.22
N GLU A 81 -3.70 -6.17 0.39
CA GLU A 81 -4.22 -5.33 -0.68
C GLU A 81 -3.86 -3.87 -0.41
N PRO A 82 -2.62 -3.45 -0.75
CA PRO A 82 -2.20 -2.07 -0.56
C PRO A 82 -3.08 -1.12 -1.36
N ASP A 83 -3.39 0.05 -0.81
CA ASP A 83 -4.22 1.04 -1.50
C ASP A 83 -3.57 1.52 -2.80
N LEU A 84 -2.23 1.63 -2.80
CA LEU A 84 -1.41 1.87 -3.98
C LEU A 84 -0.06 1.18 -3.82
N PHE A 85 0.49 0.65 -4.90
CA PHE A 85 1.84 0.10 -4.89
C PHE A 85 2.53 0.22 -6.24
N VAL A 86 3.86 0.10 -6.24
CA VAL A 86 4.68 0.13 -7.46
C VAL A 86 5.40 -1.19 -7.62
N VAL A 87 5.13 -1.84 -8.77
CA VAL A 87 5.77 -3.09 -9.17
C VAL A 87 6.90 -2.77 -10.16
N PRO A 88 8.14 -3.25 -9.95
CA PRO A 88 9.22 -3.04 -10.90
C PRO A 88 9.01 -3.78 -12.22
N LEU A 89 9.61 -3.28 -13.29
CA LEU A 89 9.80 -4.09 -14.50
C LEU A 89 10.78 -5.23 -14.23
N VAL A 90 10.51 -6.39 -14.81
CA VAL A 90 11.41 -7.53 -14.79
C VAL A 90 11.90 -7.76 -16.23
N ASN A 91 13.20 -7.60 -16.46
CA ASN A 91 13.79 -7.64 -17.82
C ASN A 91 13.16 -6.63 -18.81
N GLY A 92 12.72 -5.48 -18.31
CA GLY A 92 12.06 -4.44 -19.11
C GLY A 92 10.57 -4.68 -19.39
N GLU A 93 9.98 -5.75 -18.85
CA GLU A 93 8.57 -6.08 -19.01
C GLU A 93 7.81 -6.01 -17.68
N ALA A 94 6.53 -5.63 -17.76
CA ALA A 94 5.63 -5.71 -16.62
C ALA A 94 5.22 -7.16 -16.34
N PRO A 95 4.95 -7.52 -15.08
CA PRO A 95 4.27 -8.76 -14.76
C PRO A 95 2.94 -8.84 -15.52
N ARG A 96 2.61 -10.01 -16.04
CA ARG A 96 1.35 -10.24 -16.77
C ARG A 96 0.28 -10.88 -15.91
N ARG A 97 0.66 -11.41 -14.75
CA ARG A 97 -0.20 -12.08 -13.79
C ARG A 97 0.22 -11.74 -12.38
N TRP A 98 -0.72 -11.78 -11.45
CA TRP A 98 -0.48 -11.45 -10.04
C TRP A 98 0.53 -12.38 -9.37
N GLU A 99 0.60 -13.64 -9.79
CA GLU A 99 1.57 -14.61 -9.26
C GLU A 99 3.03 -14.27 -9.61
N GLU A 100 3.23 -13.40 -10.59
CA GLU A 100 4.55 -12.89 -10.99
C GLU A 100 5.00 -11.67 -10.18
N VAL A 101 4.08 -11.07 -9.38
CA VAL A 101 4.37 -9.94 -8.50
C VAL A 101 5.06 -10.44 -7.23
N GLY A 102 6.37 -10.65 -7.32
CA GLY A 102 7.18 -11.13 -6.18
C GLY A 102 7.87 -10.02 -5.38
N ARG A 103 7.83 -8.77 -5.85
CA ARG A 103 8.56 -7.66 -5.27
C ARG A 103 7.84 -6.33 -5.54
N LEU A 104 7.85 -5.45 -4.53
CA LEU A 104 7.38 -4.07 -4.66
C LEU A 104 8.57 -3.10 -4.54
N LEU A 105 8.46 -1.95 -5.22
CA LEU A 105 9.35 -0.79 -5.00
C LEU A 105 8.80 0.16 -3.95
N LEU A 106 7.48 0.19 -3.82
CA LEU A 106 6.74 1.03 -2.92
C LEU A 106 5.43 0.34 -2.57
N ALA A 107 5.02 0.40 -1.30
CA ALA A 107 3.66 0.14 -0.85
C ALA A 107 3.12 1.37 -0.14
N VAL A 108 1.85 1.69 -0.35
CA VAL A 108 1.18 2.85 0.25
C VAL A 108 -0.16 2.42 0.84
N GLU A 109 -0.42 2.85 2.05
CA GLU A 109 -1.72 2.74 2.71
C GLU A 109 -2.22 4.14 3.07
N VAL A 110 -3.50 4.40 2.87
CA VAL A 110 -4.17 5.62 3.30
C VAL A 110 -4.92 5.31 4.58
N LEU A 111 -4.58 5.97 5.68
CA LEU A 111 -5.17 5.68 6.98
C LEU A 111 -6.68 5.84 6.99
N SER A 112 -7.33 4.88 7.62
CA SER A 112 -8.73 4.97 8.04
C SER A 112 -8.85 4.62 9.53
N PRO A 113 -9.90 5.04 10.22
CA PRO A 113 -10.07 4.71 11.64
C PRO A 113 -10.01 3.20 11.95
N SER A 114 -10.40 2.35 10.99
CA SER A 114 -10.40 0.89 11.12
C SER A 114 -9.03 0.25 10.89
N THR A 115 -8.11 0.91 10.17
CA THR A 115 -6.84 0.29 9.73
C THR A 115 -5.59 0.84 10.43
N ILE A 116 -5.70 1.97 11.17
CA ILE A 116 -4.55 2.64 11.81
C ILE A 116 -3.59 1.67 12.52
N ARG A 117 -4.14 0.74 13.30
CA ARG A 117 -3.32 -0.20 14.08
C ARG A 117 -2.61 -1.20 13.18
N THR A 118 -3.33 -1.76 12.21
CA THR A 118 -2.79 -2.76 11.27
C THR A 118 -1.75 -2.13 10.35
N ASP A 119 -2.02 -0.92 9.83
CA ASP A 119 -1.11 -0.24 8.90
C ASP A 119 0.20 0.16 9.60
N ARG A 120 0.13 0.72 10.83
CA ARG A 120 1.32 1.10 11.60
C ARG A 120 2.00 -0.09 12.31
N GLY A 121 1.36 -1.25 12.38
CA GLY A 121 1.85 -2.49 13.01
C GLY A 121 2.13 -3.60 12.01
N ASP A 122 1.17 -4.50 11.84
CA ASP A 122 1.32 -5.77 11.13
C ASP A 122 1.75 -5.60 9.66
N LYS A 123 1.14 -4.66 8.92
CA LYS A 123 1.52 -4.36 7.53
C LYS A 123 2.91 -3.76 7.43
N ARG A 124 3.24 -2.79 8.29
CA ARG A 124 4.59 -2.22 8.34
C ARG A 124 5.65 -3.31 8.53
N GLU A 125 5.46 -4.19 9.53
CA GLU A 125 6.39 -5.28 9.80
C GLU A 125 6.48 -6.27 8.64
N LEU A 126 5.35 -6.59 8.02
CA LEU A 126 5.32 -7.44 6.84
C LEU A 126 6.12 -6.82 5.68
N TYR A 127 5.84 -5.56 5.31
CA TYR A 127 6.54 -4.90 4.20
C TYR A 127 8.03 -4.78 4.45
N GLN A 128 8.44 -4.45 5.68
CA GLN A 128 9.85 -4.41 6.07
C GLN A 128 10.53 -5.79 5.95
N ARG A 129 9.91 -6.86 6.49
CA ARG A 129 10.42 -8.23 6.37
C ARG A 129 10.50 -8.72 4.91
N LYS A 130 9.62 -8.24 4.05
CA LYS A 130 9.61 -8.57 2.61
C LYS A 130 10.56 -7.71 1.79
N GLY A 131 11.28 -6.80 2.44
CA GLY A 131 12.29 -5.96 1.81
C GLY A 131 11.70 -4.93 0.85
N VAL A 132 10.47 -4.47 1.09
CA VAL A 132 9.88 -3.34 0.36
C VAL A 132 10.71 -2.10 0.68
N PRO A 133 11.35 -1.44 -0.32
CA PRO A 133 12.30 -0.35 -0.06
C PRO A 133 11.70 0.85 0.65
N GLU A 134 10.45 1.18 0.34
CA GLU A 134 9.70 2.23 1.03
C GLU A 134 8.25 1.79 1.25
N TYR A 135 7.76 2.05 2.44
CA TYR A 135 6.37 1.92 2.83
C TYR A 135 5.87 3.27 3.32
N TRP A 136 4.81 3.78 2.71
CA TRP A 136 4.23 5.06 3.06
C TRP A 136 2.84 4.88 3.68
N ILE A 137 2.60 5.62 4.75
CA ILE A 137 1.28 5.76 5.34
C ILE A 137 0.83 7.21 5.12
N VAL A 138 -0.26 7.39 4.41
CA VAL A 138 -0.86 8.70 4.16
C VAL A 138 -1.89 8.99 5.24
N ASP A 139 -1.59 9.93 6.12
CA ASP A 139 -2.51 10.44 7.14
C ASP A 139 -3.15 11.74 6.62
N VAL A 140 -4.36 11.63 6.09
CA VAL A 140 -5.08 12.75 5.48
C VAL A 140 -5.48 13.79 6.53
N ASP A 141 -5.85 13.35 7.73
CA ASP A 141 -6.27 14.23 8.82
C ASP A 141 -5.09 15.05 9.36
N ALA A 142 -3.93 14.41 9.50
CA ALA A 142 -2.69 15.08 9.91
C ALA A 142 -2.00 15.82 8.75
N ARG A 143 -2.44 15.65 7.49
CA ARG A 143 -1.78 16.14 6.28
C ARG A 143 -0.30 15.78 6.23
N ALA A 144 0.00 14.50 6.48
CA ALA A 144 1.34 13.98 6.60
C ALA A 144 1.49 12.64 5.88
N ILE A 145 2.70 12.36 5.43
CA ILE A 145 3.12 11.02 5.00
C ILE A 145 4.15 10.50 6.00
N GLU A 146 3.87 9.33 6.58
CA GLU A 146 4.83 8.57 7.37
C GLU A 146 5.58 7.63 6.43
N ARG A 147 6.88 7.86 6.26
CA ARG A 147 7.73 7.04 5.40
C ARG A 147 8.57 6.07 6.23
N TYR A 148 8.41 4.80 5.98
CA TYR A 148 9.20 3.71 6.56
C TYR A 148 10.16 3.13 5.53
N ARG A 149 11.38 2.84 5.96
CA ARG A 149 12.39 2.08 5.22
C ARG A 149 12.64 0.74 5.92
N PRO A 150 13.25 -0.27 5.25
CA PRO A 150 13.40 -1.63 5.82
C PRO A 150 14.01 -1.67 7.22
N ASP A 151 15.01 -0.84 7.48
CA ASP A 151 15.76 -0.85 8.75
C ASP A 151 15.30 0.25 9.74
N ALA A 152 14.23 0.99 9.41
CA ALA A 152 13.76 2.10 10.23
C ALA A 152 12.75 1.63 11.28
N ALA A 153 13.07 1.78 12.56
CA ALA A 153 12.14 1.47 13.65
C ALA A 153 11.01 2.51 13.77
N THR A 154 11.27 3.76 13.34
CA THR A 154 10.33 4.88 13.37
C THR A 154 10.21 5.50 11.99
N PRO A 155 9.03 6.07 11.64
CA PRO A 155 8.87 6.73 10.37
C PRO A 155 9.58 8.08 10.32
N GLU A 156 9.89 8.50 9.11
CA GLU A 156 10.11 9.91 8.80
C GLU A 156 8.75 10.54 8.49
N THR A 157 8.32 11.51 9.28
CA THR A 157 7.03 12.20 9.09
C THR A 157 7.24 13.46 8.25
N LEU A 158 6.56 13.54 7.11
CA LEU A 158 6.72 14.56 6.08
C LEU A 158 5.41 15.32 5.88
N THR A 159 5.46 16.65 5.93
CA THR A 159 4.27 17.54 5.84
C THR A 159 4.35 18.60 4.75
N GLU A 160 5.55 18.91 4.25
CA GLU A 160 5.76 20.00 3.29
C GLU A 160 6.10 19.47 1.90
N GLY A 161 7.02 18.52 1.83
CA GLY A 161 7.45 17.90 0.59
C GLY A 161 8.28 16.67 0.85
N MET A 162 8.41 15.85 -0.17
CA MET A 162 9.23 14.65 -0.13
C MET A 162 9.86 14.36 -1.47
N GLU A 163 10.96 13.62 -1.43
CA GLU A 163 11.59 13.06 -2.61
C GLU A 163 11.47 11.53 -2.58
N TRP A 164 11.10 10.95 -3.71
CA TRP A 164 11.10 9.51 -3.92
C TRP A 164 12.09 9.14 -5.02
N LYS A 165 13.04 8.29 -4.70
CA LYS A 165 14.09 7.84 -5.62
C LYS A 165 14.17 6.31 -5.62
N PRO A 166 13.33 5.63 -6.41
CA PRO A 166 13.28 4.15 -6.45
C PRO A 166 14.49 3.53 -7.16
N ASP A 167 15.19 4.29 -7.99
CA ASP A 167 16.40 3.86 -8.70
C ASP A 167 17.48 4.94 -8.60
N ARG A 168 18.73 4.49 -8.40
CA ARG A 168 19.91 5.37 -8.31
C ARG A 168 20.24 6.11 -9.61
N PHE A 169 19.76 5.61 -10.75
CA PHE A 169 20.08 6.15 -12.07
C PHE A 169 19.09 7.21 -12.58
N VAL A 170 18.01 7.44 -11.83
CA VAL A 170 17.00 8.46 -12.18
C VAL A 170 17.05 9.62 -11.19
N ASP A 171 16.63 10.81 -11.65
CA ASP A 171 16.42 11.94 -10.76
C ASP A 171 15.23 11.66 -9.82
N PRO A 172 15.25 12.15 -8.57
CA PRO A 172 14.16 11.91 -7.65
C PRO A 172 12.86 12.57 -8.11
N LEU A 173 11.74 11.91 -7.89
CA LEU A 173 10.43 12.54 -7.94
C LEU A 173 10.27 13.45 -6.73
N VAL A 174 10.07 14.74 -6.96
CA VAL A 174 9.74 15.69 -5.91
C VAL A 174 8.23 15.81 -5.79
N ILE A 175 7.69 15.60 -4.61
CA ILE A 175 6.26 15.70 -4.31
C ILE A 175 6.04 16.85 -3.34
N ASP A 176 5.28 17.85 -3.75
CA ASP A 176 4.78 18.92 -2.87
C ASP A 176 3.57 18.39 -2.11
N LEU A 177 3.75 18.12 -0.81
CA LEU A 177 2.70 17.54 0.04
C LEU A 177 1.62 18.55 0.39
N ARG A 178 1.94 19.84 0.43
CA ARG A 178 0.93 20.89 0.68
C ARG A 178 -0.07 20.95 -0.49
N ASP A 179 0.45 20.90 -1.72
CA ASP A 179 -0.37 20.89 -2.93
C ASP A 179 -1.17 19.57 -3.03
N TYR A 180 -0.53 18.42 -2.76
CA TYR A 180 -1.19 17.13 -2.72
C TYR A 180 -2.39 17.13 -1.76
N PHE A 181 -2.19 17.49 -0.49
CA PHE A 181 -3.27 17.51 0.48
C PHE A 181 -4.33 18.59 0.19
N ALA A 182 -3.95 19.73 -0.40
CA ALA A 182 -4.91 20.72 -0.85
C ALA A 182 -5.84 20.19 -1.94
N ARG A 183 -5.38 19.32 -2.82
CA ARG A 183 -6.22 18.65 -3.83
C ARG A 183 -7.12 17.59 -3.21
N VAL A 184 -6.65 16.86 -2.20
CA VAL A 184 -7.44 15.80 -1.53
C VAL A 184 -8.57 16.36 -0.69
N VAL A 185 -8.30 17.39 0.14
CA VAL A 185 -9.27 17.90 1.15
C VAL A 185 -9.64 19.37 0.96
N GLY A 186 -9.13 20.02 -0.08
CA GLY A 186 -9.33 21.43 -0.35
C GLY A 186 -8.33 22.35 0.37
N PRO A 187 -8.19 23.62 -0.09
CA PRO A 187 -7.32 24.59 0.54
C PRO A 187 -7.91 25.01 1.88
N GLY A 188 -7.23 24.72 2.95
CA GLY A 188 -7.56 25.25 4.27
C GLY A 188 -8.63 24.47 5.04
N GLY A 189 -8.30 23.28 5.45
CA GLY A 189 -8.89 22.64 6.61
C GLY A 189 -8.02 22.95 7.83
#